data_c33287707ca2e5da3db197f4c3a739e3
#
_entry.id   c33287707ca2e5da3db197f4c3a739e3
#
_cell.length_a   1.000
_cell.length_b   1.000
_cell.length_c   1.000
_cell.angle_alpha   90.00
_cell.angle_beta   90.00
_cell.angle_gamma   90.00
#
_symmetry.space_group_name_H-M   'P 1'
#
loop_
_entity.id
_entity.type
_entity.pdbx_description
1 polymer ?
#
loop_
_entity_poly.entity_id
_entity_poly.type
_entity_poly.pdbx_seq_one_letter_code
_entity_poly.pdbx_strand_id
1 'polypeptide(L)'
;VIFINEPKIRQLCYNMNIGSTEPKFAILEDGTQVVTKLYNGPEGNLVLFNEYLCYRLAILLDIPMPRAGVCILDISSEIQDEELATPLNYGKAFFSEYMPKVTKLLPTIISKMRNKEDFVKILLFDHVIFNTDRNPGNLLVRFCKGDISLKVIDHTHVFINQTFWDASCLKRAMEENDLLDTKVLEYNSYLYEMFFENFSVRKEMLEKESSVFKSKINHDIITELIDIIPEEWRPKQKDIDELKNYILYRVDNLDVIISTILTYF
;
A
#
# COMPACT_ATOMS: atom_id res chain seq x y z
N VAL A 1 -6.97 15.49 19.47
CA VAL A 1 -7.04 14.00 19.47
C VAL A 1 -8.38 13.64 18.82
N ILE A 2 -8.38 13.29 17.56
CA ILE A 2 -9.56 12.73 16.91
C ILE A 2 -9.61 11.27 17.40
N PHE A 3 -10.55 10.96 18.28
CA PHE A 3 -10.92 9.58 18.59
C PHE A 3 -11.53 9.00 17.31
N ILE A 4 -10.73 8.37 16.50
CA ILE A 4 -11.21 7.54 15.40
C ILE A 4 -11.82 6.32 16.09
N ASN A 5 -13.15 6.28 16.16
CA ASN A 5 -13.85 5.11 16.66
C ASN A 5 -13.51 3.96 15.69
N GLU A 6 -12.67 3.02 16.12
CA GLU A 6 -12.28 1.86 15.32
C GLU A 6 -13.53 0.99 15.15
N PRO A 7 -14.10 0.86 13.92
CA PRO A 7 -15.32 0.11 13.72
C PRO A 7 -15.08 -1.36 14.01
N LYS A 8 -16.09 -2.04 14.56
CA LYS A 8 -16.03 -3.48 14.75
C LYS A 8 -16.46 -4.23 13.49
N ILE A 9 -15.86 -5.39 13.30
CA ILE A 9 -16.35 -6.39 12.35
C ILE A 9 -17.61 -6.99 12.95
N ARG A 10 -18.76 -6.67 12.35
CA ARG A 10 -20.04 -7.31 12.71
C ARG A 10 -20.03 -8.76 12.26
N GLN A 11 -19.53 -9.02 11.04
CA GLN A 11 -19.60 -10.33 10.41
C GLN A 11 -18.32 -10.62 9.63
N LEU A 12 -17.63 -11.69 9.96
CA LEU A 12 -16.52 -12.25 9.18
C LEU A 12 -17.09 -13.36 8.30
N CYS A 13 -17.09 -13.15 6.97
CA CYS A 13 -17.88 -13.96 6.07
C CYS A 13 -17.10 -15.17 5.51
N TYR A 14 -15.99 -14.93 4.83
CA TYR A 14 -15.21 -15.99 4.18
C TYR A 14 -13.78 -15.56 3.85
N ASN A 15 -12.92 -16.55 3.63
CA ASN A 15 -11.59 -16.34 3.06
C ASN A 15 -11.73 -16.06 1.55
N MET A 16 -11.10 -14.99 1.07
CA MET A 16 -11.15 -14.64 -0.36
C MET A 16 -10.34 -15.62 -1.24
N ASN A 17 -9.51 -16.45 -0.63
CA ASN A 17 -8.64 -17.44 -1.30
C ASN A 17 -7.74 -16.81 -2.38
N ILE A 18 -7.24 -15.61 -2.12
CA ILE A 18 -6.33 -14.86 -2.97
C ILE A 18 -5.13 -14.37 -2.16
N GLY A 19 -3.95 -14.38 -2.78
CA GLY A 19 -2.71 -13.90 -2.14
C GLY A 19 -2.26 -14.73 -0.93
N SER A 20 -1.02 -14.51 -0.53
CA SER A 20 -0.37 -15.22 0.58
C SER A 20 -0.82 -14.76 1.97
N THR A 21 -1.35 -13.54 2.07
CA THR A 21 -1.85 -12.97 3.33
C THR A 21 -3.27 -13.43 3.71
N GLU A 22 -3.90 -14.24 2.85
CA GLU A 22 -5.25 -14.78 3.06
C GLU A 22 -6.28 -13.73 3.50
N PRO A 23 -6.53 -12.67 2.72
CA PRO A 23 -7.49 -11.64 3.08
C PRO A 23 -8.91 -12.21 3.20
N LYS A 24 -9.69 -11.66 4.12
CA LYS A 24 -11.05 -12.10 4.41
C LYS A 24 -12.05 -11.04 3.93
N PHE A 25 -13.21 -11.48 3.46
CA PHE A 25 -14.35 -10.58 3.26
C PHE A 25 -15.13 -10.44 4.55
N ALA A 26 -15.43 -9.20 4.93
CA ALA A 26 -16.13 -8.90 6.18
C ALA A 26 -17.13 -7.75 6.00
N ILE A 27 -18.02 -7.60 6.97
CA ILE A 27 -18.99 -6.51 7.07
C ILE A 27 -18.81 -5.82 8.41
N LEU A 28 -18.58 -4.52 8.40
CA LEU A 28 -18.47 -3.69 9.59
C LEU A 28 -19.87 -3.41 10.22
N GLU A 29 -19.89 -2.89 11.45
CA GLU A 29 -21.14 -2.57 12.17
C GLU A 29 -22.03 -1.60 11.40
N ASP A 30 -21.46 -0.65 10.66
CA ASP A 30 -22.20 0.31 9.82
C ASP A 30 -22.69 -0.27 8.48
N GLY A 31 -22.46 -1.55 8.24
CA GLY A 31 -22.83 -2.25 7.01
C GLY A 31 -21.80 -2.12 5.88
N THR A 32 -20.69 -1.43 6.08
CA THR A 32 -19.63 -1.30 5.09
C THR A 32 -18.99 -2.67 4.81
N GLN A 33 -18.94 -3.06 3.54
CA GLN A 33 -18.25 -4.24 3.07
C GLN A 33 -16.76 -3.96 2.94
N VAL A 34 -15.92 -4.84 3.46
CA VAL A 34 -14.46 -4.67 3.50
C VAL A 34 -13.72 -5.94 3.17
N VAL A 35 -12.50 -5.75 2.69
CA VAL A 35 -11.46 -6.77 2.65
C VAL A 35 -10.56 -6.53 3.86
N THR A 36 -10.37 -7.52 4.71
CA THR A 36 -9.60 -7.37 5.95
C THR A 36 -8.45 -8.36 6.02
N LYS A 37 -7.32 -7.90 6.56
CA LYS A 37 -6.16 -8.71 6.95
C LYS A 37 -6.15 -8.76 8.47
N LEU A 38 -6.22 -9.97 9.02
CA LEU A 38 -6.44 -10.18 10.45
C LEU A 38 -5.13 -10.16 11.24
N TYR A 39 -5.25 -9.86 12.53
CA TYR A 39 -4.16 -9.97 13.49
C TYR A 39 -3.63 -11.40 13.54
N ASN A 40 -2.32 -11.57 13.68
CA ASN A 40 -1.66 -12.89 13.63
C ASN A 40 -1.98 -13.70 12.36
N GLY A 41 -2.13 -13.04 11.22
CA GLY A 41 -2.27 -13.69 9.92
C GLY A 41 -1.00 -14.48 9.50
N PRO A 42 -1.06 -15.20 8.37
CA PRO A 42 0.01 -16.14 7.96
C PRO A 42 1.40 -15.52 7.85
N GLU A 43 1.50 -14.25 7.43
CA GLU A 43 2.78 -13.54 7.24
C GLU A 43 3.12 -12.60 8.40
N GLY A 44 2.38 -12.68 9.52
CA GLY A 44 2.62 -11.90 10.73
C GLY A 44 2.08 -10.47 10.67
N ASN A 45 2.30 -9.73 11.77
CA ASN A 45 1.67 -8.42 11.98
C ASN A 45 2.37 -7.27 11.25
N LEU A 46 3.59 -7.49 10.75
CA LEU A 46 4.29 -6.50 9.93
C LEU A 46 3.53 -6.20 8.62
N VAL A 47 2.75 -7.16 8.14
CA VAL A 47 1.77 -6.96 7.04
C VAL A 47 0.81 -5.80 7.35
N LEU A 48 0.23 -5.78 8.56
CA LEU A 48 -0.74 -4.77 8.97
C LEU A 48 -0.08 -3.40 9.13
N PHE A 49 1.15 -3.37 9.65
CA PHE A 49 1.96 -2.17 9.74
C PHE A 49 2.26 -1.59 8.35
N ASN A 50 2.75 -2.40 7.42
CA ASN A 50 3.08 -2.00 6.05
C ASN A 50 1.84 -1.43 5.34
N GLU A 51 0.72 -2.17 5.35
CA GLU A 51 -0.53 -1.74 4.73
C GLU A 51 -1.01 -0.39 5.26
N TYR A 52 -1.03 -0.22 6.59
CA TYR A 52 -1.59 0.99 7.16
C TYR A 52 -0.65 2.19 7.01
N LEU A 53 0.66 2.01 7.18
CA LEU A 53 1.63 3.08 6.92
C LEU A 53 1.56 3.53 5.46
N CYS A 54 1.58 2.59 4.51
CA CYS A 54 1.50 2.92 3.09
C CYS A 54 0.16 3.57 2.72
N TYR A 55 -0.95 3.11 3.30
CA TYR A 55 -2.24 3.78 3.14
C TYR A 55 -2.18 5.24 3.59
N ARG A 56 -1.61 5.52 4.75
CA ARG A 56 -1.52 6.88 5.30
C ARG A 56 -0.61 7.78 4.46
N LEU A 57 0.54 7.25 4.01
CA LEU A 57 1.43 7.94 3.08
C LEU A 57 0.74 8.22 1.74
N ALA A 58 0.02 7.24 1.20
CA ALA A 58 -0.69 7.39 -0.07
C ALA A 58 -1.79 8.47 0.01
N ILE A 59 -2.55 8.54 1.12
CA ILE A 59 -3.55 9.61 1.33
C ILE A 59 -2.88 10.97 1.43
N LEU A 60 -1.74 11.09 2.13
CA LEU A 60 -0.96 12.33 2.20
C LEU A 60 -0.52 12.82 0.82
N LEU A 61 -0.19 11.89 -0.07
CA LEU A 61 0.30 12.14 -1.42
C LEU A 61 -0.82 12.20 -2.49
N ASP A 62 -2.08 12.14 -2.10
CA ASP A 62 -3.24 12.12 -3.00
C ASP A 62 -3.19 10.97 -4.03
N ILE A 63 -2.69 9.81 -3.60
CA ILE A 63 -2.70 8.58 -4.42
C ILE A 63 -4.06 7.90 -4.29
N PRO A 64 -4.69 7.50 -5.41
CA PRO A 64 -6.04 6.96 -5.39
C PRO A 64 -6.09 5.57 -4.74
N MET A 65 -6.63 5.47 -3.53
CA MET A 65 -6.88 4.22 -2.81
C MET A 65 -8.35 4.07 -2.41
N PRO A 66 -8.85 2.85 -2.18
CA PRO A 66 -10.07 2.64 -1.41
C PRO A 66 -9.92 3.22 0.00
N ARG A 67 -11.02 3.58 0.65
CA ARG A 67 -10.96 3.92 2.09
C ARG A 67 -10.45 2.70 2.86
N ALA A 68 -9.50 2.91 3.75
CA ALA A 68 -8.94 1.86 4.58
C ALA A 68 -8.70 2.36 6.01
N GLY A 69 -8.41 1.46 6.92
CA GLY A 69 -8.19 1.81 8.32
C GLY A 69 -8.03 0.59 9.21
N VAL A 70 -8.22 0.84 10.51
CA VAL A 70 -8.20 -0.17 11.56
C VAL A 70 -9.62 -0.55 11.92
N CYS A 71 -9.90 -1.85 12.07
CA CYS A 71 -11.14 -2.38 12.61
C CYS A 71 -10.83 -3.44 13.68
N ILE A 72 -11.84 -3.86 14.41
CA ILE A 72 -11.69 -4.82 15.52
C ILE A 72 -12.50 -6.07 15.21
N LEU A 73 -11.83 -7.22 15.27
CA LEU A 73 -12.47 -8.53 15.34
C LEU A 73 -12.47 -9.01 16.79
N ASP A 74 -13.63 -9.25 17.38
CA ASP A 74 -13.74 -9.73 18.76
C ASP A 74 -14.78 -10.87 18.89
N ILE A 75 -14.98 -11.36 20.10
CA ILE A 75 -15.89 -12.47 20.38
C ILE A 75 -17.37 -12.16 20.08
N SER A 76 -17.71 -10.89 19.89
CA SER A 76 -19.08 -10.49 19.51
C SER A 76 -19.30 -10.52 18.00
N SER A 77 -18.24 -10.66 17.21
CA SER A 77 -18.32 -10.76 15.76
C SER A 77 -18.92 -12.11 15.34
N GLU A 78 -19.87 -12.05 14.43
CA GLU A 78 -20.44 -13.29 13.83
C GLU A 78 -19.43 -13.87 12.85
N ILE A 79 -19.07 -15.14 13.04
CA ILE A 79 -18.15 -15.88 12.16
C ILE A 79 -19.01 -16.84 11.32
N GLN A 80 -19.07 -16.61 10.00
CA GLN A 80 -19.86 -17.46 9.11
C GLN A 80 -19.16 -18.76 8.71
N ASP A 81 -17.84 -18.70 8.60
CA ASP A 81 -17.00 -19.85 8.25
C ASP A 81 -16.27 -20.33 9.50
N GLU A 82 -16.60 -21.54 9.96
CA GLU A 82 -16.03 -22.12 11.17
C GLU A 82 -14.50 -22.27 11.11
N GLU A 83 -13.93 -22.42 9.92
CA GLU A 83 -12.47 -22.46 9.73
C GLU A 83 -11.79 -21.13 10.12
N LEU A 84 -12.55 -20.03 10.11
CA LEU A 84 -12.07 -18.71 10.52
C LEU A 84 -12.20 -18.46 12.04
N ALA A 85 -12.91 -19.31 12.77
CA ALA A 85 -13.19 -19.13 14.19
C ALA A 85 -12.00 -19.50 15.10
N THR A 86 -10.86 -18.90 14.83
CA THR A 86 -9.63 -19.11 15.62
C THR A 86 -9.40 -17.94 16.57
N PRO A 87 -9.27 -18.16 17.90
CA PRO A 87 -9.01 -17.08 18.87
C PRO A 87 -7.78 -16.26 18.54
N LEU A 88 -6.79 -16.82 17.88
CA LEU A 88 -5.55 -16.14 17.46
C LEU A 88 -5.79 -15.00 16.46
N ASN A 89 -6.92 -14.98 15.78
CA ASN A 89 -7.28 -13.95 14.81
C ASN A 89 -8.00 -12.75 15.46
N TYR A 90 -8.39 -12.85 16.72
CA TYR A 90 -9.03 -11.74 17.43
C TYR A 90 -8.04 -10.61 17.72
N GLY A 91 -8.50 -9.39 17.56
CA GLY A 91 -7.70 -8.18 17.76
C GLY A 91 -7.97 -7.11 16.71
N LYS A 92 -7.10 -6.12 16.66
CA LYS A 92 -7.14 -5.09 15.63
C LYS A 92 -6.69 -5.67 14.29
N ALA A 93 -7.44 -5.35 13.24
CA ALA A 93 -7.20 -5.80 11.87
C ALA A 93 -7.14 -4.60 10.92
N PHE A 94 -6.39 -4.71 9.84
CA PHE A 94 -6.42 -3.74 8.75
C PHE A 94 -7.61 -4.04 7.85
N PHE A 95 -8.33 -3.01 7.43
CA PHE A 95 -9.37 -3.15 6.41
C PHE A 95 -9.17 -2.18 5.25
N SER A 96 -9.60 -2.61 4.07
CA SER A 96 -9.80 -1.80 2.89
C SER A 96 -11.24 -1.97 2.40
N GLU A 97 -11.93 -0.88 2.07
CA GLU A 97 -13.31 -0.93 1.59
C GLU A 97 -13.42 -1.78 0.33
N TYR A 98 -14.34 -2.76 0.35
CA TYR A 98 -14.57 -3.61 -0.80
C TYR A 98 -15.15 -2.81 -1.97
N MET A 99 -14.53 -2.93 -3.10
CA MET A 99 -14.95 -2.25 -4.33
C MET A 99 -15.65 -3.24 -5.27
N PRO A 100 -16.98 -3.16 -5.39
CA PRO A 100 -17.70 -3.98 -6.35
C PRO A 100 -17.48 -3.48 -7.78
N LYS A 101 -17.64 -4.38 -8.77
CA LYS A 101 -17.57 -4.06 -10.20
C LYS A 101 -16.23 -3.46 -10.62
N VAL A 102 -15.16 -4.03 -10.12
CA VAL A 102 -13.80 -3.73 -10.57
C VAL A 102 -13.27 -4.84 -11.49
N THR A 103 -12.30 -4.48 -12.28
CA THR A 103 -11.52 -5.42 -13.10
C THR A 103 -10.03 -5.12 -12.95
N LYS A 104 -9.22 -6.07 -13.40
CA LYS A 104 -7.78 -5.83 -13.58
C LYS A 104 -7.57 -4.72 -14.62
N LEU A 105 -6.42 -4.05 -14.51
CA LEU A 105 -5.99 -3.14 -15.53
C LEU A 105 -5.76 -3.89 -16.88
N LEU A 106 -6.25 -3.29 -17.96
CA LEU A 106 -6.01 -3.74 -19.32
C LEU A 106 -5.45 -2.58 -20.17
N PRO A 107 -4.51 -2.81 -21.11
CA PRO A 107 -3.91 -1.76 -21.93
C PRO A 107 -4.93 -0.84 -22.61
N THR A 108 -5.98 -1.44 -23.17
CA THR A 108 -7.04 -0.71 -23.91
C THR A 108 -7.88 0.23 -23.05
N ILE A 109 -7.77 0.13 -21.73
CA ILE A 109 -8.52 0.95 -20.78
C ILE A 109 -7.72 2.19 -20.37
N ILE A 110 -6.39 2.14 -20.38
CA ILE A 110 -5.52 3.20 -19.85
C ILE A 110 -5.83 4.55 -20.47
N SER A 111 -5.93 4.64 -21.79
CA SER A 111 -6.21 5.90 -22.49
C SER A 111 -7.56 6.53 -22.10
N LYS A 112 -8.51 5.71 -21.63
CA LYS A 112 -9.88 6.10 -21.27
C LYS A 112 -10.04 6.43 -19.79
N MET A 113 -9.04 6.13 -18.96
CA MET A 113 -9.12 6.41 -17.53
C MET A 113 -9.03 7.91 -17.26
N ARG A 114 -9.92 8.39 -16.40
CA ARG A 114 -9.95 9.80 -15.97
C ARG A 114 -8.66 10.18 -15.23
N ASN A 115 -8.18 9.30 -14.38
CA ASN A 115 -7.04 9.54 -13.51
C ASN A 115 -5.78 8.76 -13.91
N LYS A 116 -5.55 8.54 -15.21
CA LYS A 116 -4.34 7.89 -15.72
C LYS A 116 -3.04 8.63 -15.33
N GLU A 117 -3.11 9.94 -15.13
CA GLU A 117 -1.97 10.77 -14.71
C GLU A 117 -1.50 10.45 -13.27
N ASP A 118 -2.38 9.90 -12.43
CA ASP A 118 -2.01 9.43 -11.09
C ASP A 118 -0.98 8.28 -11.13
N PHE A 119 -0.80 7.64 -12.28
CA PHE A 119 0.26 6.64 -12.46
C PHE A 119 1.65 7.19 -12.16
N VAL A 120 1.91 8.46 -12.46
CA VAL A 120 3.19 9.12 -12.15
C VAL A 120 3.45 9.13 -10.65
N LYS A 121 2.42 9.44 -9.85
CA LYS A 121 2.51 9.39 -8.38
C LYS A 121 2.70 7.96 -7.89
N ILE A 122 1.96 7.00 -8.47
CA ILE A 122 2.04 5.58 -8.12
C ILE A 122 3.46 5.06 -8.38
N LEU A 123 4.02 5.36 -9.54
CA LEU A 123 5.38 4.97 -9.93
C LEU A 123 6.42 5.49 -8.94
N LEU A 124 6.38 6.79 -8.59
CA LEU A 124 7.28 7.36 -7.60
C LEU A 124 7.05 6.79 -6.20
N PHE A 125 5.80 6.56 -5.84
CA PHE A 125 5.45 5.98 -4.54
C PHE A 125 5.98 4.56 -4.40
N ASP A 126 5.80 3.73 -5.42
CA ASP A 126 6.35 2.36 -5.43
C ASP A 126 7.87 2.36 -5.26
N HIS A 127 8.56 3.36 -5.81
CA HIS A 127 9.99 3.54 -5.57
C HIS A 127 10.29 4.02 -4.15
N VAL A 128 9.53 4.97 -3.59
CA VAL A 128 9.75 5.45 -2.22
C VAL A 128 9.60 4.34 -1.19
N ILE A 129 8.60 3.48 -1.35
CA ILE A 129 8.34 2.35 -0.44
C ILE A 129 9.01 1.05 -0.90
N PHE A 130 9.83 1.08 -1.94
CA PHE A 130 10.49 -0.10 -2.54
C PHE A 130 9.50 -1.25 -2.80
N ASN A 131 8.41 -0.95 -3.51
CA ASN A 131 7.37 -1.93 -3.82
C ASN A 131 7.76 -2.77 -5.04
N THR A 132 8.01 -4.04 -4.85
CA THR A 132 8.34 -5.00 -5.92
C THR A 132 7.17 -5.89 -6.32
N ASP A 133 5.95 -5.59 -5.84
CA ASP A 133 4.74 -6.39 -6.09
C ASP A 133 3.60 -5.58 -6.73
N ARG A 134 3.91 -4.54 -7.50
CA ARG A 134 2.91 -3.78 -8.25
C ARG A 134 2.51 -4.52 -9.52
N ASN A 135 1.65 -5.50 -9.40
CA ASN A 135 1.09 -6.25 -10.52
C ASN A 135 -0.31 -5.72 -10.91
N PRO A 136 -0.87 -6.10 -12.09
CA PRO A 136 -2.20 -5.63 -12.51
C PRO A 136 -3.35 -6.01 -11.57
N GLY A 137 -3.19 -7.00 -10.70
CA GLY A 137 -4.16 -7.36 -9.66
C GLY A 137 -4.20 -6.36 -8.50
N ASN A 138 -3.10 -5.62 -8.28
CA ASN A 138 -2.96 -4.58 -7.26
C ASN A 138 -3.36 -3.19 -7.77
N LEU A 139 -3.92 -3.12 -8.99
CA LEU A 139 -4.55 -1.94 -9.59
C LEU A 139 -6.00 -2.26 -9.99
N LEU A 140 -6.93 -1.78 -9.19
CA LEU A 140 -8.36 -1.95 -9.44
C LEU A 140 -8.87 -0.87 -10.39
N VAL A 141 -9.46 -1.28 -11.51
CA VAL A 141 -10.15 -0.37 -12.43
C VAL A 141 -11.65 -0.44 -12.15
N ARG A 142 -12.22 0.69 -11.75
CA ARG A 142 -13.65 0.83 -11.46
C ARG A 142 -14.38 1.49 -12.64
N PHE A 143 -15.50 0.90 -13.00
CA PHE A 143 -16.46 1.47 -13.97
C PHE A 143 -17.67 2.01 -13.22
N CYS A 144 -17.91 3.31 -13.30
CA CYS A 144 -19.07 3.94 -12.64
C CYS A 144 -19.69 5.00 -13.56
N LYS A 145 -20.92 4.78 -14.05
CA LYS A 145 -21.69 5.75 -14.85
C LYS A 145 -20.91 6.40 -16.01
N GLY A 146 -20.09 5.62 -16.72
CA GLY A 146 -19.27 6.13 -17.81
C GLY A 146 -17.91 6.70 -17.40
N ASP A 147 -17.63 6.79 -16.11
CA ASP A 147 -16.33 7.15 -15.57
C ASP A 147 -15.49 5.89 -15.32
N ILE A 148 -14.23 5.93 -15.76
CA ILE A 148 -13.27 4.84 -15.57
C ILE A 148 -12.12 5.41 -14.72
N SER A 149 -11.89 4.82 -13.56
CA SER A 149 -10.84 5.26 -12.66
C SER A 149 -10.07 4.10 -12.05
N LEU A 150 -8.79 4.31 -11.80
CA LEU A 150 -7.95 3.33 -11.11
C LEU A 150 -7.85 3.66 -9.62
N LYS A 151 -7.65 2.60 -8.81
CA LYS A 151 -7.22 2.68 -7.42
C LYS A 151 -6.19 1.62 -7.14
N VAL A 152 -5.19 1.97 -6.35
CA VAL A 152 -4.15 1.04 -5.89
C VAL A 152 -4.57 0.36 -4.61
N ILE A 153 -4.15 -0.89 -4.45
CA ILE A 153 -4.33 -1.70 -3.25
C ILE A 153 -3.07 -2.51 -3.00
N ASP A 154 -3.03 -3.16 -1.86
CA ASP A 154 -2.03 -4.16 -1.47
C ASP A 154 -0.60 -3.61 -1.42
N HIS A 155 -0.21 -3.16 -0.25
CA HIS A 155 1.14 -2.69 0.07
C HIS A 155 1.79 -3.56 1.16
N THR A 156 1.48 -4.86 1.12
CA THR A 156 2.05 -5.83 2.06
C THR A 156 3.54 -6.00 1.86
N HIS A 157 3.94 -6.26 0.60
CA HIS A 157 5.30 -6.62 0.21
C HIS A 157 6.10 -5.39 -0.24
N VAL A 158 6.31 -4.48 0.71
CA VAL A 158 7.05 -3.23 0.52
C VAL A 158 8.31 -3.21 1.37
N PHE A 159 9.16 -2.25 1.11
CA PHE A 159 10.49 -2.09 1.71
C PHE A 159 11.43 -3.25 1.36
N ILE A 160 12.69 -3.12 1.77
CA ILE A 160 13.68 -4.17 1.55
C ILE A 160 13.31 -5.38 2.41
N ASN A 161 13.29 -6.56 1.83
CA ASN A 161 12.88 -7.81 2.48
C ASN A 161 11.38 -7.96 2.76
N GLN A 162 10.52 -7.08 2.21
CA GLN A 162 9.06 -7.20 2.23
C GLN A 162 8.47 -7.28 3.66
N THR A 163 7.95 -8.42 4.08
CA THR A 163 7.38 -8.63 5.43
C THR A 163 8.42 -9.04 6.48
N PHE A 164 9.72 -9.02 6.14
CA PHE A 164 10.84 -9.41 7.00
C PHE A 164 11.91 -8.32 7.14
N TRP A 165 11.60 -7.07 6.79
CA TRP A 165 12.56 -5.99 6.95
C TRP A 165 12.88 -5.70 8.42
N ASP A 166 14.09 -5.27 8.68
CA ASP A 166 14.60 -4.80 9.95
C ASP A 166 15.60 -3.65 9.76
N ALA A 167 16.03 -3.04 10.84
CA ALA A 167 17.00 -1.95 10.80
C ALA A 167 18.30 -2.31 10.04
N SER A 168 18.74 -3.56 10.15
CA SER A 168 19.99 -3.99 9.52
C SER A 168 19.88 -4.03 8.00
N CYS A 169 18.77 -4.56 7.46
CA CYS A 169 18.60 -4.64 6.01
C CYS A 169 18.33 -3.26 5.39
N LEU A 170 17.54 -2.38 6.08
CA LEU A 170 17.30 -1.02 5.62
C LEU A 170 18.59 -0.18 5.60
N LYS A 171 19.40 -0.27 6.67
CA LYS A 171 20.67 0.42 6.74
C LYS A 171 21.64 -0.05 5.63
N ARG A 172 21.75 -1.36 5.43
CA ARG A 172 22.57 -1.93 4.36
C ARG A 172 22.13 -1.45 2.98
N ALA A 173 20.84 -1.40 2.70
CA ALA A 173 20.32 -0.92 1.43
C ALA A 173 20.75 0.53 1.14
N MET A 174 20.70 1.41 2.15
CA MET A 174 21.20 2.77 2.02
C MET A 174 22.73 2.83 1.81
N GLU A 175 23.48 2.02 2.55
CA GLU A 175 24.96 1.93 2.41
C GLU A 175 25.37 1.40 1.02
N GLU A 176 24.60 0.48 0.45
CA GLU A 176 24.81 -0.09 -0.89
C GLU A 176 24.22 0.78 -2.02
N ASN A 177 23.62 1.94 -1.69
CA ASN A 177 23.02 2.88 -2.63
C ASN A 177 21.92 2.24 -3.49
N ASP A 178 20.90 1.68 -2.85
CA ASP A 178 19.76 1.01 -3.49
C ASP A 178 18.89 1.92 -4.36
N LEU A 179 19.20 3.22 -4.43
CA LEU A 179 18.52 4.17 -5.34
C LEU A 179 18.74 3.81 -6.82
N LEU A 180 19.86 3.13 -7.12
CA LEU A 180 20.19 2.65 -8.45
C LEU A 180 19.70 1.21 -8.71
N ASP A 181 19.09 0.56 -7.71
CA ASP A 181 18.53 -0.78 -7.85
C ASP A 181 17.32 -0.77 -8.79
N THR A 182 17.36 -1.59 -9.82
CA THR A 182 16.30 -1.71 -10.84
C THR A 182 15.19 -2.69 -10.47
N LYS A 183 15.27 -3.34 -9.29
CA LYS A 183 14.29 -4.36 -8.90
C LYS A 183 12.84 -3.88 -8.90
N VAL A 184 12.57 -2.65 -8.45
CA VAL A 184 11.23 -2.08 -8.51
C VAL A 184 10.74 -2.01 -9.96
N LEU A 185 11.60 -1.65 -10.90
CA LEU A 185 11.27 -1.58 -12.33
C LEU A 185 11.13 -2.98 -12.95
N GLU A 186 12.06 -3.88 -12.67
CA GLU A 186 12.09 -5.23 -13.20
C GLU A 186 10.89 -6.07 -12.78
N TYR A 187 10.59 -6.10 -11.47
CA TYR A 187 9.50 -6.90 -10.93
C TYR A 187 8.11 -6.36 -11.33
N ASN A 188 8.00 -5.05 -11.55
CA ASN A 188 6.76 -4.40 -11.97
C ASN A 188 6.72 -4.09 -13.48
N SER A 189 7.71 -4.54 -14.26
CA SER A 189 7.91 -4.17 -15.67
C SER A 189 6.66 -4.35 -16.51
N TYR A 190 5.98 -5.50 -16.37
CA TYR A 190 4.75 -5.78 -17.11
C TYR A 190 3.67 -4.69 -16.96
N LEU A 191 3.49 -4.17 -15.73
CA LEU A 191 2.54 -3.09 -15.49
C LEU A 191 3.05 -1.75 -16.00
N TYR A 192 4.32 -1.45 -15.70
CA TYR A 192 4.91 -0.17 -16.06
C TYR A 192 5.03 0.00 -17.57
N GLU A 193 5.50 -1.01 -18.30
CA GLU A 193 5.54 -1.02 -19.77
C GLU A 193 4.15 -0.75 -20.35
N MET A 194 3.11 -1.40 -19.82
CA MET A 194 1.73 -1.18 -20.23
C MET A 194 1.32 0.29 -20.12
N PHE A 195 1.75 1.00 -19.07
CA PHE A 195 1.49 2.43 -18.93
C PHE A 195 2.36 3.27 -19.84
N PHE A 196 3.67 3.01 -19.94
CA PHE A 196 4.57 3.75 -20.82
C PHE A 196 4.17 3.65 -22.29
N GLU A 197 3.64 2.51 -22.74
CA GLU A 197 3.12 2.32 -24.09
C GLU A 197 1.81 3.08 -24.37
N ASN A 198 0.95 3.25 -23.36
CA ASN A 198 -0.40 3.79 -23.51
C ASN A 198 -0.61 5.18 -22.89
N PHE A 199 0.38 5.69 -22.18
CA PHE A 199 0.39 7.01 -21.57
C PHE A 199 1.80 7.60 -21.58
N SER A 200 1.96 8.78 -22.16
CA SER A 200 3.27 9.43 -22.28
C SER A 200 3.73 9.99 -20.93
N VAL A 201 4.49 9.20 -20.19
CA VAL A 201 5.18 9.65 -18.97
C VAL A 201 6.37 10.53 -19.37
N ARG A 202 6.43 11.76 -18.89
CA ARG A 202 7.48 12.72 -19.20
C ARG A 202 8.26 13.09 -17.94
N LYS A 203 9.53 13.45 -18.11
CA LYS A 203 10.43 13.84 -17.02
C LYS A 203 9.83 14.94 -16.15
N GLU A 204 9.25 15.98 -16.77
CA GLU A 204 8.65 17.11 -16.07
C GLU A 204 7.48 16.69 -15.14
N MET A 205 6.76 15.65 -15.51
CA MET A 205 5.68 15.10 -14.68
C MET A 205 6.25 14.44 -13.42
N LEU A 206 7.31 13.64 -13.58
CA LEU A 206 8.01 13.00 -12.46
C LEU A 206 8.65 14.04 -11.53
N GLU A 207 9.33 15.04 -12.07
CA GLU A 207 9.97 16.12 -11.30
C GLU A 207 8.94 16.95 -10.52
N LYS A 208 7.78 17.24 -11.14
CA LYS A 208 6.67 17.93 -10.46
C LYS A 208 6.16 17.13 -9.25
N GLU A 209 5.85 15.85 -9.44
CA GLU A 209 5.35 15.03 -8.34
C GLU A 209 6.44 14.76 -7.29
N SER A 210 7.71 14.61 -7.68
CA SER A 210 8.85 14.54 -6.76
C SER A 210 8.91 15.76 -5.84
N SER A 211 8.71 16.97 -6.39
CA SER A 211 8.68 18.20 -5.59
C SER A 211 7.53 18.19 -4.58
N VAL A 212 6.37 17.65 -4.95
CA VAL A 212 5.24 17.48 -4.02
C VAL A 212 5.60 16.49 -2.91
N PHE A 213 6.20 15.34 -3.25
CA PHE A 213 6.61 14.34 -2.26
C PHE A 213 7.61 14.92 -1.26
N LYS A 214 8.67 15.58 -1.75
CA LYS A 214 9.69 16.26 -0.91
C LYS A 214 9.08 17.35 -0.01
N SER A 215 8.04 18.03 -0.45
CA SER A 215 7.37 19.07 0.35
C SER A 215 6.45 18.52 1.44
N LYS A 216 5.86 17.33 1.23
CA LYS A 216 4.87 16.72 2.12
C LYS A 216 5.47 15.72 3.12
N ILE A 217 6.56 15.05 2.75
CA ILE A 217 7.18 14.00 3.57
C ILE A 217 8.41 14.58 4.29
N ASN A 218 8.38 14.53 5.60
CA ASN A 218 9.49 14.87 6.47
C ASN A 218 9.47 13.98 7.72
N HIS A 219 10.49 14.07 8.57
CA HIS A 219 10.64 13.23 9.76
C HIS A 219 9.44 13.31 10.70
N ASP A 220 8.91 14.52 10.94
CA ASP A 220 7.80 14.72 11.87
C ASP A 220 6.51 14.10 11.33
N ILE A 221 6.21 14.31 10.06
CA ILE A 221 5.06 13.70 9.39
C ILE A 221 5.13 12.17 9.42
N ILE A 222 6.28 11.57 9.09
CA ILE A 222 6.42 10.10 9.15
C ILE A 222 6.21 9.62 10.59
N THR A 223 6.72 10.34 11.58
CA THR A 223 6.52 10.02 12.99
C THR A 223 5.05 10.06 13.36
N GLU A 224 4.33 11.12 13.00
CA GLU A 224 2.88 11.23 13.24
C GLU A 224 2.10 10.10 12.58
N LEU A 225 2.47 9.71 11.35
CA LEU A 225 1.81 8.61 10.64
C LEU A 225 2.06 7.24 11.30
N ILE A 226 3.23 7.05 11.90
CA ILE A 226 3.56 5.81 12.64
C ILE A 226 2.88 5.80 14.01
N ASP A 227 2.78 6.94 14.69
CA ASP A 227 2.20 7.03 16.03
C ASP A 227 0.71 6.71 16.09
N ILE A 228 0.00 6.78 14.97
CA ILE A 228 -1.41 6.37 14.89
C ILE A 228 -1.60 4.89 14.52
N ILE A 229 -0.51 4.16 14.19
CA ILE A 229 -0.58 2.71 13.93
C ILE A 229 -0.76 1.99 15.27
N PRO A 230 -1.64 0.97 15.37
CA PRO A 230 -1.78 0.17 16.56
C PRO A 230 -0.44 -0.35 17.10
N GLU A 231 -0.22 -0.21 18.41
CA GLU A 231 1.06 -0.58 19.03
C GLU A 231 1.40 -2.06 18.80
N GLU A 232 0.39 -2.92 18.85
CA GLU A 232 0.52 -4.37 18.63
C GLU A 232 0.98 -4.76 17.20
N TRP A 233 0.94 -3.83 16.24
CA TRP A 233 1.45 -4.06 14.87
C TRP A 233 2.85 -3.54 14.69
N ARG A 234 3.31 -2.64 15.58
CA ARG A 234 4.59 -1.94 15.42
C ARG A 234 5.77 -2.90 15.62
N PRO A 235 6.77 -2.84 14.74
CA PRO A 235 8.04 -3.49 15.01
C PRO A 235 8.80 -2.81 16.15
N LYS A 236 10.00 -3.28 16.46
CA LYS A 236 10.85 -2.69 17.49
C LYS A 236 11.21 -1.24 17.14
N GLN A 237 11.36 -0.39 18.16
CA GLN A 237 11.64 1.03 17.96
C GLN A 237 12.86 1.29 17.06
N LYS A 238 13.94 0.52 17.20
CA LYS A 238 15.12 0.63 16.33
C LYS A 238 14.82 0.40 14.84
N ASP A 239 13.86 -0.49 14.55
CA ASP A 239 13.46 -0.81 13.18
C ASP A 239 12.58 0.31 12.62
N ILE A 240 11.74 0.91 13.47
CA ILE A 240 10.94 2.10 13.15
C ILE A 240 11.85 3.29 12.84
N ASP A 241 12.86 3.54 13.66
CA ASP A 241 13.78 4.67 13.48
C ASP A 241 14.55 4.54 12.17
N GLU A 242 15.01 3.33 11.84
CA GLU A 242 15.71 3.09 10.57
C GLU A 242 14.75 3.14 9.36
N LEU A 243 13.50 2.71 9.50
CA LEU A 243 12.49 2.86 8.45
C LEU A 243 12.23 4.34 8.13
N LYS A 244 12.14 5.20 9.15
CA LYS A 244 12.01 6.65 8.93
C LYS A 244 13.20 7.20 8.12
N ASN A 245 14.41 6.82 8.49
CA ASN A 245 15.62 7.20 7.77
C ASN A 245 15.59 6.70 6.32
N TYR A 246 15.17 5.46 6.11
CA TYR A 246 15.08 4.85 4.79
C TYR A 246 14.06 5.56 3.88
N ILE A 247 12.85 5.86 4.39
CA ILE A 247 11.84 6.58 3.61
C ILE A 247 12.35 7.99 3.24
N LEU A 248 12.96 8.72 4.19
CA LEU A 248 13.52 10.05 3.93
C LEU A 248 14.67 9.98 2.92
N TYR A 249 15.58 9.02 3.07
CA TYR A 249 16.67 8.81 2.12
C TYR A 249 16.15 8.65 0.69
N ARG A 250 15.10 7.86 0.48
CA ARG A 250 14.52 7.66 -0.85
C ARG A 250 13.78 8.90 -1.36
N VAL A 251 13.06 9.60 -0.50
CA VAL A 251 12.35 10.84 -0.85
C VAL A 251 13.34 11.95 -1.21
N ASP A 252 14.38 12.16 -0.42
CA ASP A 252 15.38 13.21 -0.65
C ASP A 252 16.14 12.99 -1.95
N ASN A 253 16.31 11.74 -2.37
CA ASN A 253 17.04 11.35 -3.58
C ASN A 253 16.12 10.93 -4.74
N LEU A 254 14.88 11.43 -4.81
CA LEU A 254 13.95 11.14 -5.91
C LEU A 254 14.47 11.55 -7.29
N ASP A 255 15.37 12.52 -7.38
CA ASP A 255 16.05 12.90 -8.62
C ASP A 255 16.94 11.77 -9.18
N VAL A 256 17.63 11.04 -8.32
CA VAL A 256 18.41 9.84 -8.71
C VAL A 256 17.47 8.74 -9.16
N ILE A 257 16.39 8.48 -8.42
CA ILE A 257 15.37 7.49 -8.76
C ILE A 257 14.73 7.83 -10.12
N ILE A 258 14.36 9.08 -10.36
CA ILE A 258 13.80 9.54 -11.65
C ILE A 258 14.78 9.28 -12.79
N SER A 259 16.07 9.56 -12.58
CA SER A 259 17.10 9.28 -13.59
C SER A 259 17.20 7.78 -13.89
N THR A 260 17.11 6.93 -12.88
CA THR A 260 17.10 5.46 -13.03
C THR A 260 15.86 5.00 -13.82
N ILE A 261 14.66 5.52 -13.49
CA ILE A 261 13.41 5.23 -14.23
C ILE A 261 13.54 5.60 -15.71
N LEU A 262 13.99 6.82 -16.01
CA LEU A 262 14.09 7.33 -17.37
C LEU A 262 15.22 6.65 -18.19
N THR A 263 16.17 6.01 -17.54
CA THR A 263 17.20 5.23 -18.23
C THR A 263 16.72 3.82 -18.53
N TYR A 264 15.79 3.29 -17.73
CA TYR A 264 15.25 1.94 -17.91
C TYR A 264 14.20 1.87 -19.03
N PHE A 265 13.36 2.89 -19.19
CA PHE A 265 12.33 3.02 -20.24
C PHE A 265 12.72 4.04 -21.31
#